data_75332b6fb6a65d39eb981989eb795ebf
#
_entry.id   75332b6fb6a65d39eb981989eb795ebf
#
_cell.length_a   1.000
_cell.length_b   1.000
_cell.length_c   1.000
_cell.angle_alpha   90.00
_cell.angle_beta   90.00
_cell.angle_gamma   90.00
#
_symmetry.space_group_name_H-M   'P 1'
#
loop_
_entity.id
_entity.type
_entity.pdbx_description
1 polymer ?
#
loop_
_entity_poly.entity_id
_entity_poly.type
_entity_poly.pdbx_seq_one_letter_code
_entity_poly.pdbx_strand_id
1 'polypeptide(L)' 'MDTRKAVANRLLELCEEKRLSVNALARSSAVPPSTLKNIINGGSRNAGVVTLKKLCDGLEISLYDFFNTETFKALEQEIT' A
#
# COMPACT_ATOMS: atom_id res chain seq x y z
N MET A 1 8.81 8.90 9.93
CA MET A 1 7.66 8.18 9.34
C MET A 1 7.78 6.70 9.64
N ASP A 2 6.73 6.07 10.11
CA ASP A 2 6.77 4.64 10.39
C ASP A 2 6.43 3.82 9.14
N THR A 3 6.70 2.53 9.20
CA THR A 3 6.50 1.62 8.07
C THR A 3 5.06 1.59 7.60
N ARG A 4 4.11 1.53 8.54
CA ARG A 4 2.68 1.50 8.22
C ARG A 4 2.27 2.74 7.42
N LYS A 5 2.71 3.90 7.88
CA LYS A 5 2.38 5.16 7.22
C LYS A 5 3.03 5.26 5.84
N ALA A 6 4.25 4.74 5.72
CA ALA A 6 4.93 4.70 4.43
C ALA A 6 4.16 3.84 3.42
N VAL A 7 3.63 2.70 3.85
CA VAL A 7 2.81 1.83 3.00
C VAL A 7 1.53 2.56 2.57
N ALA A 8 0.83 3.20 3.51
CA ALA A 8 -0.39 3.95 3.20
C ALA A 8 -0.13 5.06 2.19
N ASN A 9 0.93 5.84 2.41
CA ASN A 9 1.28 6.93 1.51
C ASN A 9 1.69 6.43 0.13
N ARG A 10 2.39 5.31 0.07
CA ARG A 10 2.78 4.71 -1.22
C ARG A 10 1.56 4.28 -2.02
N LEU A 11 0.57 3.68 -1.36
CA LEU A 11 -0.68 3.29 -2.01
C LEU A 11 -1.41 4.50 -2.59
N LEU A 12 -1.51 5.57 -1.80
CA LEU A 12 -2.16 6.81 -2.27
C LEU A 12 -1.41 7.43 -3.44
N GLU A 13 -0.09 7.46 -3.36
CA GLU A 13 0.76 7.98 -4.44
C GLU A 13 0.53 7.21 -5.75
N LEU A 14 0.52 5.88 -5.66
CA LEU A 14 0.32 5.04 -6.84
C LEU A 14 -1.08 5.17 -7.42
N CYS A 15 -2.10 5.30 -6.56
CA CYS A 15 -3.45 5.56 -7.01
C CYS A 15 -3.52 6.87 -7.79
N GLU A 16 -2.87 7.91 -7.28
CA GLU A 16 -2.84 9.21 -7.94
C GLU A 16 -2.12 9.14 -9.29
N GLU A 17 -0.96 8.49 -9.32
CA GLU A 17 -0.20 8.31 -10.56
C GLU A 17 -1.00 7.60 -11.63
N LYS A 18 -1.76 6.58 -11.23
CA LYS A 18 -2.52 5.75 -12.16
C LYS A 18 -3.95 6.22 -12.35
N ARG A 19 -4.30 7.32 -11.71
CA ARG A 19 -5.64 7.92 -11.77
C ARG A 19 -6.74 6.93 -11.37
N LEU A 20 -6.48 6.19 -10.31
CA LEU A 20 -7.43 5.25 -9.75
C LEU A 20 -7.98 5.79 -8.44
N SER A 21 -9.28 5.64 -8.23
CA SER A 21 -9.82 5.86 -6.89
C SER A 21 -9.47 4.68 -5.99
N VAL A 22 -9.53 4.88 -4.68
CA VAL A 22 -9.32 3.80 -3.72
C VAL A 22 -10.29 2.64 -3.97
N ASN A 23 -11.55 2.95 -4.24
CA ASN A 23 -12.55 1.92 -4.52
C ASN A 23 -12.24 1.16 -5.81
N ALA A 24 -11.75 1.86 -6.84
CA ALA A 24 -11.37 1.21 -8.10
C ALA A 24 -10.19 0.26 -7.89
N LEU A 25 -9.20 0.67 -7.11
CA LEU A 25 -8.08 -0.18 -6.79
C LEU A 25 -8.53 -1.42 -6.02
N ALA A 26 -9.40 -1.24 -5.03
CA ALA A 26 -9.92 -2.37 -4.26
C ALA A 26 -10.58 -3.41 -5.18
N ARG A 27 -11.41 -2.96 -6.11
CA ARG A 27 -12.07 -3.86 -7.07
C ARG A 27 -11.07 -4.57 -7.96
N SER A 28 -10.11 -3.84 -8.52
CA SER A 28 -9.09 -4.40 -9.41
C SER A 28 -8.20 -5.42 -8.70
N SER A 29 -8.07 -5.29 -7.39
CA SER A 29 -7.16 -6.10 -6.58
C SER A 29 -7.86 -7.25 -5.88
N ALA A 30 -9.17 -7.35 -5.98
CA ALA A 30 -9.98 -8.32 -5.22
C ALA A 30 -9.74 -8.17 -3.71
N VAL A 31 -9.56 -6.94 -3.24
CA VAL A 31 -9.42 -6.62 -1.83
C VAL A 31 -10.68 -5.84 -1.42
N PRO A 32 -11.33 -6.22 -0.32
CA PRO A 32 -12.51 -5.48 0.13
C PRO A 32 -12.18 -3.99 0.34
N PRO A 33 -13.04 -3.07 -0.11
CA PRO A 33 -12.80 -1.63 0.08
C PRO A 33 -12.56 -1.24 1.54
N SER A 34 -13.25 -1.88 2.49
CA SER A 34 -13.05 -1.61 3.90
C SER A 34 -11.65 -1.99 4.37
N THR A 35 -11.11 -3.09 3.85
CA THR A 35 -9.75 -3.53 4.16
C THR A 35 -8.74 -2.52 3.66
N LEU A 36 -8.89 -2.08 2.41
CA LEU A 36 -7.98 -1.09 1.83
C LEU A 36 -8.06 0.24 2.56
N LYS A 37 -9.27 0.70 2.89
CA LYS A 37 -9.46 1.94 3.64
C LYS A 37 -8.82 1.87 5.02
N ASN A 38 -8.90 0.71 5.69
CA ASN A 38 -8.25 0.53 6.98
C ASN A 38 -6.73 0.62 6.88
N ILE A 39 -6.14 0.08 5.82
CA ILE A 39 -4.70 0.19 5.59
C ILE A 39 -4.32 1.66 5.40
N ILE A 40 -5.05 2.37 4.56
CA ILE A 40 -4.76 3.77 4.24
C ILE A 40 -4.99 4.69 5.44
N ASN A 41 -6.08 4.48 6.19
CA ASN A 41 -6.47 5.38 7.27
C ASN A 41 -5.86 5.02 8.64
N GLY A 42 -5.03 3.98 8.68
CA GLY A 42 -4.32 3.64 9.90
C GLY A 42 -5.06 2.72 10.86
N GLY A 43 -6.20 2.17 10.45
CA GLY A 43 -6.93 1.18 11.26
C GLY A 43 -6.21 -0.16 11.32
N SER A 44 -5.43 -0.49 10.30
CA SER A 44 -4.64 -1.71 10.24
C SER A 44 -3.18 -1.38 10.51
N ARG A 45 -2.58 -2.04 11.49
CA ARG A 45 -1.16 -1.84 11.83
C ARG A 45 -0.24 -2.66 10.95
N ASN A 46 -0.77 -3.71 10.35
CA ASN A 46 0.06 -4.66 9.62
C ASN A 46 -0.70 -5.17 8.40
N ALA A 47 -0.47 -4.54 7.27
CA ALA A 47 -1.01 -5.03 6.01
C ALA A 47 -0.27 -6.31 5.65
N GLY A 48 -0.99 -7.40 5.47
CA GLY A 48 -0.39 -8.68 5.12
C GLY A 48 0.30 -8.62 3.75
N VAL A 49 1.38 -9.38 3.60
CA VAL A 49 2.15 -9.37 2.35
C VAL A 49 1.32 -9.87 1.17
N VAL A 50 0.42 -10.81 1.39
CA VAL A 50 -0.45 -11.32 0.31
C VAL A 50 -1.44 -10.23 -0.12
N THR A 51 -1.98 -9.49 0.83
CA THR A 51 -2.86 -8.36 0.53
C THR A 51 -2.11 -7.31 -0.28
N LEU A 52 -0.87 -6.98 0.12
CA LEU A 52 -0.04 -6.05 -0.64
C LEU A 52 0.24 -6.55 -2.05
N LYS A 53 0.49 -7.86 -2.20
CA LYS A 53 0.70 -8.44 -3.53
C LYS A 53 -0.54 -8.28 -4.42
N LYS A 54 -1.73 -8.51 -3.87
CA LYS A 54 -2.98 -8.30 -4.59
C LYS A 54 -3.13 -6.84 -5.04
N LEU A 55 -2.81 -5.90 -4.16
CA LEU A 55 -2.87 -4.48 -4.49
C LEU A 55 -1.86 -4.13 -5.58
N CYS A 56 -0.66 -4.69 -5.51
CA CYS A 56 0.35 -4.50 -6.56
C CYS A 56 -0.13 -5.06 -7.89
N ASP A 57 -0.78 -6.22 -7.87
CA ASP A 57 -1.35 -6.80 -9.10
C ASP A 57 -2.42 -5.87 -9.69
N GLY A 58 -3.27 -5.31 -8.85
CA GLY A 58 -4.27 -4.33 -9.29
C GLY A 58 -3.67 -3.05 -9.82
N LEU A 59 -2.48 -2.68 -9.34
CA LEU A 59 -1.73 -1.52 -9.82
C LEU A 59 -0.82 -1.87 -10.99
N GLU A 60 -0.72 -3.13 -11.34
CA GLU A 60 0.14 -3.63 -12.42
C GLU A 60 1.62 -3.32 -12.18
N ILE A 61 2.05 -3.47 -10.92
CA ILE A 61 3.46 -3.32 -10.54
C ILE A 61 3.90 -4.54 -9.73
N SER A 62 5.21 -4.71 -9.59
CA SER A 62 5.77 -5.75 -8.73
C SER A 62 5.85 -5.28 -7.28
N LEU A 63 5.98 -6.21 -6.34
CA LEU A 63 6.28 -5.87 -4.95
C LEU A 63 7.60 -5.10 -4.86
N TYR A 64 8.57 -5.47 -5.69
CA TYR A 64 9.84 -4.77 -5.74
C TYR A 64 9.63 -3.29 -6.07
N ASP A 65 8.88 -3.00 -7.12
CA ASP A 65 8.62 -1.62 -7.53
C ASP A 65 7.85 -0.85 -6.46
N PHE A 66 6.93 -1.52 -5.77
CA PHE A 66 6.18 -0.90 -4.69
C PHE A 66 7.11 -0.36 -3.61
N PHE A 67 8.08 -1.16 -3.18
CA PHE A 67 8.98 -0.82 -2.08
C PHE A 67 10.27 -0.11 -2.50
N ASN A 68 10.54 0.00 -3.77
CA ASN A 68 11.80 0.60 -4.26
C ASN A 68 11.72 2.13 -4.28
N THR A 69 11.68 2.74 -3.12
CA THR A 69 11.64 4.19 -2.96
C THR A 69 12.60 4.62 -1.84
N GLU A 70 13.01 5.89 -1.87
CA GLU A 70 13.87 6.43 -0.82
C GLU A 70 13.18 6.40 0.54
N THR A 71 11.87 6.60 0.58
CA THR A 71 11.12 6.57 1.83
C THR A 71 11.28 5.21 2.53
N PHE A 72 11.13 4.11 1.78
CA PHE A 72 11.29 2.79 2.38
C PHE A 72 12.73 2.49 2.79
N LYS A 73 13.70 2.99 2.01
CA LYS A 73 15.12 2.81 2.34
C LYS A 73 15.51 3.54 3.63
N ALA A 74 14.86 4.66 3.91
CA ALA A 74 15.19 5.53 5.03
C ALA A 74 14.36 5.26 6.29
N LEU A 75 13.52 4.24 6.30
CA LEU A 75 12.70 3.92 7.46
C LEU A 75 13.56 3.53 8.66
N GLU A 76 13.11 3.94 9.84
CA GLU A 76 13.74 3.54 11.08
C GLU A 76 13.47 2.05 11.36
N GLN A 77 14.30 1.46 12.20
CA GLN A 77 14.10 0.07 12.59
C GLN A 77 12.80 -0.10 13.36
N GLU A 78 12.11 -1.20 13.09
CA GLU A 78 10.93 -1.59 13.86
C GLU A 78 11.31 -2.31 15.14
N ILE A 79 12.51 -2.84 15.19
CA ILE A 79 13.03 -3.54 16.36
C ILE A 79 13.29 -2.52 17.47
N THR A 80 12.73 -2.75 18.63
CA THR A 80 12.89 -1.85 19.79
C THR A 80 13.51 -2.54 20.98
#